data_1d968aca4d25d3d70c15cc23623b0cec
#
_entry.id   1d968aca4d25d3d70c15cc23623b0cec
#
_cell.length_a   1.000
_cell.length_b   1.000
_cell.length_c   1.000
_cell.angle_alpha   90.00
_cell.angle_beta   90.00
_cell.angle_gamma   90.00
#
_symmetry.space_group_name_H-M   'P 1'
#
loop_
_entity.id
_entity.type
_entity.pdbx_description
1 polymer ?
#
loop_
_entity_poly.entity_id
_entity_poly.type
_entity_poly.pdbx_seq_one_letter_code
_entity_poly.pdbx_strand_id
1 'polypeptide(L)'
;MSTAPAPLSTWARNISPSPTLAVDAKAKALAAAGEDVCGFAAGEPDFDTPEHIKEACIAALKSGKTKYAPTPGIEPLRQAIADKYASDYGLKVAPSQVIVSPGGKFSCYLAILATCSPGDEVIIPAPYWVSYPEMVKLAGAKPVFVLADDTTGFRLTPAQLEAAITPRTRMLVLNSPSNPTGAVYSRAEMDAIVAVAMKHNLYILSDEIYEHLTYDGAKHVAPATFSKDVEARTIIVSGFAKTYAMTGWRLGTTVAPAPIAKAIAELQSQMTSNATTFAQFGALAALKERDKTQAALAQMLVAFDRRRKFLHAELNKISGIKCLLAEGAFYLFPNISSFGLSSEVFCTQLLDQKKVAAVHGSAFGAEGYLRLSYATSDEIIQKGVTRLAEFCASLKK
;
A
#
# COMPACT_ATOMS: atom_id res chain seq x y z
N MET A 1 -47.70 -0.51 -13.91
CA MET A 1 -46.62 -1.02 -13.05
C MET A 1 -45.33 -0.39 -13.55
N SER A 2 -44.51 0.20 -12.64
CA SER A 2 -43.26 0.85 -13.02
C SER A 2 -42.29 -0.19 -13.55
N THR A 3 -41.74 0.03 -14.76
CA THR A 3 -40.72 -0.81 -15.40
C THR A 3 -39.28 -0.41 -14.97
N ALA A 4 -39.16 0.45 -13.95
CA ALA A 4 -37.84 0.83 -13.44
C ALA A 4 -37.18 -0.37 -12.74
N PRO A 5 -35.91 -0.66 -13.00
CA PRO A 5 -35.19 -1.73 -12.33
C PRO A 5 -35.12 -1.47 -10.81
N ALA A 6 -35.05 -2.53 -10.02
CA ALA A 6 -34.89 -2.43 -8.59
C ALA A 6 -33.59 -1.63 -8.26
N PRO A 7 -33.57 -0.81 -7.20
CA PRO A 7 -32.41 -0.02 -6.85
C PRO A 7 -31.22 -0.92 -6.45
N LEU A 8 -30.01 -0.48 -6.76
CA LEU A 8 -28.79 -1.14 -6.31
C LEU A 8 -28.73 -1.21 -4.78
N SER A 9 -28.01 -2.19 -4.25
CA SER A 9 -27.79 -2.33 -2.80
C SER A 9 -27.14 -1.06 -2.21
N THR A 10 -27.35 -0.84 -0.92
CA THR A 10 -26.72 0.28 -0.19
C THR A 10 -25.20 0.24 -0.30
N TRP A 11 -24.60 -0.93 -0.25
CA TRP A 11 -23.17 -1.13 -0.44
C TRP A 11 -22.68 -0.63 -1.80
N ALA A 12 -23.33 -1.04 -2.88
CA ALA A 12 -22.93 -0.64 -4.25
C ALA A 12 -23.10 0.86 -4.50
N ARG A 13 -24.07 1.50 -3.82
CA ARG A 13 -24.31 2.95 -3.96
C ARG A 13 -23.32 3.81 -3.17
N ASN A 14 -22.75 3.28 -2.09
CA ASN A 14 -21.93 4.03 -1.13
C ASN A 14 -20.41 3.83 -1.33
N ILE A 15 -20.01 2.98 -2.29
CA ILE A 15 -18.58 2.78 -2.62
C ILE A 15 -18.13 3.84 -3.62
N SER A 16 -17.04 4.51 -3.29
CA SER A 16 -16.40 5.48 -4.18
C SER A 16 -15.44 4.79 -5.15
N PRO A 17 -15.43 5.16 -6.44
CA PRO A 17 -14.40 4.71 -7.38
C PRO A 17 -12.99 5.08 -6.87
N SER A 18 -11.99 4.26 -7.24
CA SER A 18 -10.60 4.55 -6.85
C SER A 18 -10.04 5.74 -7.65
N PRO A 19 -9.71 6.88 -7.00
CA PRO A 19 -9.16 8.04 -7.69
C PRO A 19 -7.84 7.74 -8.41
N THR A 20 -7.00 6.88 -7.82
CA THR A 20 -5.71 6.51 -8.42
C THR A 20 -5.87 5.72 -9.72
N LEU A 21 -6.86 4.80 -9.77
CA LEU A 21 -7.17 4.05 -10.99
C LEU A 21 -7.81 4.94 -12.05
N ALA A 22 -8.62 5.91 -11.67
CA ALA A 22 -9.24 6.85 -12.60
C ALA A 22 -8.18 7.73 -13.30
N VAL A 23 -7.22 8.27 -12.56
CA VAL A 23 -6.12 9.06 -13.11
C VAL A 23 -5.23 8.20 -14.03
N ASP A 24 -4.89 6.98 -13.61
CA ASP A 24 -4.09 6.05 -14.43
C ASP A 24 -4.81 5.67 -15.73
N ALA A 25 -6.10 5.38 -15.68
CA ALA A 25 -6.91 5.09 -16.87
C ALA A 25 -6.98 6.28 -17.83
N LYS A 26 -7.16 7.51 -17.32
CA LYS A 26 -7.15 8.73 -18.14
C LYS A 26 -5.79 8.95 -18.80
N ALA A 27 -4.70 8.76 -18.05
CA ALA A 27 -3.34 8.87 -18.59
C ALA A 27 -3.07 7.85 -19.69
N LYS A 28 -3.45 6.59 -19.48
CA LYS A 28 -3.33 5.51 -20.49
C LYS A 28 -4.17 5.78 -21.74
N ALA A 29 -5.39 6.30 -21.58
CA ALA A 29 -6.24 6.67 -22.70
C ALA A 29 -5.62 7.80 -23.55
N LEU A 30 -5.06 8.83 -22.91
CA LEU A 30 -4.34 9.91 -23.60
C LEU A 30 -3.11 9.38 -24.35
N ALA A 31 -2.31 8.53 -23.72
CA ALA A 31 -1.14 7.91 -24.35
C ALA A 31 -1.54 7.03 -25.55
N ALA A 32 -2.63 6.26 -25.45
CA ALA A 32 -3.18 5.47 -26.56
C ALA A 32 -3.70 6.35 -27.72
N ALA A 33 -4.11 7.59 -27.43
CA ALA A 33 -4.47 8.58 -28.44
C ALA A 33 -3.27 9.30 -29.07
N GLY A 34 -2.02 8.90 -28.72
CA GLY A 34 -0.79 9.48 -29.26
C GLY A 34 -0.23 10.68 -28.49
N GLU A 35 -0.82 11.02 -27.35
CA GLU A 35 -0.31 12.10 -26.50
C GLU A 35 0.93 11.66 -25.71
N ASP A 36 1.91 12.55 -25.60
CA ASP A 36 3.15 12.31 -24.86
C ASP A 36 2.94 12.57 -23.36
N VAL A 37 2.42 11.56 -22.65
CA VAL A 37 2.03 11.63 -21.23
C VAL A 37 3.18 11.20 -20.32
N CYS A 38 3.49 12.03 -19.31
CA CYS A 38 4.38 11.67 -18.22
C CYS A 38 3.55 11.10 -17.05
N GLY A 39 3.61 9.76 -16.86
CA GLY A 39 2.80 9.05 -15.87
C GLY A 39 3.49 8.91 -14.52
N PHE A 40 2.95 9.58 -13.47
CA PHE A 40 3.38 9.43 -12.07
C PHE A 40 2.26 8.87 -11.19
N ALA A 41 1.15 8.41 -11.77
CA ALA A 41 -0.01 7.92 -11.02
C ALA A 41 0.09 6.43 -10.65
N ALA A 42 0.87 5.63 -11.38
CA ALA A 42 0.97 4.20 -11.19
C ALA A 42 1.51 3.83 -9.81
N GLY A 43 0.89 2.86 -9.16
CA GLY A 43 1.31 2.34 -7.87
C GLY A 43 1.97 0.97 -7.99
N GLU A 44 2.82 0.75 -9.01
CA GLU A 44 3.49 -0.52 -9.26
C GLU A 44 4.94 -0.31 -9.71
N PRO A 45 5.85 -1.27 -9.41
CA PRO A 45 7.20 -1.24 -9.94
C PRO A 45 7.18 -1.26 -11.48
N ASP A 46 8.09 -0.52 -12.11
CA ASP A 46 8.31 -0.51 -13.56
C ASP A 46 9.33 -1.59 -14.00
N PHE A 47 9.51 -2.60 -13.16
CA PHE A 47 10.33 -3.78 -13.40
C PHE A 47 9.46 -5.01 -13.64
N ASP A 48 9.92 -5.88 -14.51
CA ASP A 48 9.31 -7.20 -14.66
C ASP A 48 9.53 -8.07 -13.43
N THR A 49 8.60 -9.01 -13.21
CA THR A 49 8.80 -10.09 -12.24
C THR A 49 10.10 -10.86 -12.58
N PRO A 50 11.00 -11.10 -11.61
CA PRO A 50 12.24 -11.83 -11.82
C PRO A 50 12.04 -13.19 -12.50
N GLU A 51 12.96 -13.57 -13.41
CA GLU A 51 12.81 -14.72 -14.30
C GLU A 51 12.58 -16.05 -13.55
N HIS A 52 13.35 -16.33 -12.49
CA HIS A 52 13.20 -17.53 -11.69
C HIS A 52 11.78 -17.71 -11.10
N ILE A 53 11.10 -16.61 -10.80
CA ILE A 53 9.70 -16.60 -10.30
C ILE A 53 8.75 -16.98 -11.42
N LYS A 54 8.93 -16.39 -12.62
CA LYS A 54 8.14 -16.71 -13.82
C LYS A 54 8.30 -18.17 -14.23
N GLU A 55 9.54 -18.65 -14.27
CA GLU A 55 9.87 -20.04 -14.61
C GLU A 55 9.22 -21.05 -13.66
N ALA A 56 9.25 -20.79 -12.34
CA ALA A 56 8.59 -21.65 -11.36
C ALA A 56 7.07 -21.71 -11.57
N CYS A 57 6.44 -20.59 -11.90
CA CYS A 57 5.01 -20.54 -12.25
C CYS A 57 4.71 -21.33 -13.52
N ILE A 58 5.52 -21.18 -14.58
CA ILE A 58 5.40 -21.91 -15.84
C ILE A 58 5.54 -23.42 -15.60
N ALA A 59 6.53 -23.83 -14.79
CA ALA A 59 6.72 -25.22 -14.42
C ALA A 59 5.51 -25.79 -13.66
N ALA A 60 4.94 -25.01 -12.75
CA ALA A 60 3.72 -25.40 -12.04
C ALA A 60 2.53 -25.58 -13.00
N LEU A 61 2.33 -24.67 -13.95
CA LEU A 61 1.30 -24.82 -14.98
C LEU A 61 1.50 -26.09 -15.80
N LYS A 62 2.73 -26.33 -16.31
CA LYS A 62 3.06 -27.50 -17.11
C LYS A 62 2.90 -28.82 -16.34
N SER A 63 3.12 -28.80 -15.01
CA SER A 63 2.92 -29.96 -14.13
C SER A 63 1.48 -30.14 -13.65
N GLY A 64 0.53 -29.39 -14.19
CA GLY A 64 -0.89 -29.54 -13.88
C GLY A 64 -1.34 -28.96 -12.52
N LYS A 65 -0.61 -28.01 -11.93
CA LYS A 65 -0.99 -27.31 -10.71
C LYS A 65 -2.13 -26.29 -10.96
N THR A 66 -3.21 -26.77 -11.57
CA THR A 66 -4.36 -25.97 -12.03
C THR A 66 -5.66 -26.29 -11.29
N LYS A 67 -5.58 -27.08 -10.22
CA LYS A 67 -6.72 -27.45 -9.38
C LYS A 67 -6.78 -26.56 -8.12
N TYR A 68 -7.87 -26.67 -7.38
CA TYR A 68 -7.97 -26.01 -6.09
C TYR A 68 -6.82 -26.37 -5.16
N ALA A 69 -6.35 -25.38 -4.44
CA ALA A 69 -5.42 -25.55 -3.32
C ALA A 69 -6.17 -25.36 -1.98
N PRO A 70 -5.56 -25.68 -0.85
CA PRO A 70 -6.10 -25.29 0.46
C PRO A 70 -6.38 -23.78 0.51
N THR A 71 -7.51 -23.38 1.07
CA THR A 71 -7.93 -21.97 1.14
C THR A 71 -6.84 -21.05 1.71
N PRO A 72 -6.15 -21.38 2.83
CA PRO A 72 -5.11 -20.50 3.36
C PRO A 72 -3.82 -20.49 2.54
N GLY A 73 -3.75 -21.20 1.42
CA GLY A 73 -2.57 -21.33 0.57
C GLY A 73 -1.88 -22.70 0.70
N ILE A 74 -1.00 -22.99 -0.25
CA ILE A 74 -0.21 -24.25 -0.24
C ILE A 74 0.73 -24.25 0.97
N GLU A 75 0.84 -25.39 1.64
CA GLU A 75 1.62 -25.51 2.87
C GLU A 75 3.10 -25.08 2.70
N PRO A 76 3.82 -25.50 1.62
CA PRO A 76 5.20 -25.07 1.42
C PRO A 76 5.36 -23.53 1.37
N LEU A 77 4.40 -22.81 0.79
CA LEU A 77 4.44 -21.34 0.73
C LEU A 77 4.19 -20.73 2.11
N ARG A 78 3.21 -21.24 2.84
CA ARG A 78 2.91 -20.77 4.21
C ARG A 78 4.11 -20.99 5.14
N GLN A 79 4.78 -22.14 5.03
CA GLN A 79 6.01 -22.42 5.77
C GLN A 79 7.12 -21.44 5.36
N ALA A 80 7.34 -21.21 4.05
CA ALA A 80 8.37 -20.28 3.57
C ALA A 80 8.11 -18.83 4.03
N ILE A 81 6.84 -18.42 4.15
CA ILE A 81 6.47 -17.12 4.72
C ILE A 81 6.80 -17.08 6.22
N ALA A 82 6.47 -18.13 6.98
CA ALA A 82 6.82 -18.22 8.40
C ALA A 82 8.34 -18.16 8.60
N ASP A 83 9.10 -18.91 7.79
CA ASP A 83 10.58 -18.91 7.81
C ASP A 83 11.14 -17.50 7.51
N LYS A 84 10.53 -16.77 6.55
CA LYS A 84 10.90 -15.38 6.23
C LYS A 84 10.75 -14.48 7.46
N TYR A 85 9.61 -14.51 8.15
CA TYR A 85 9.40 -13.67 9.34
C TYR A 85 10.35 -14.06 10.48
N ALA A 86 10.66 -15.33 10.64
CA ALA A 86 11.65 -15.78 11.62
C ALA A 86 13.06 -15.28 11.29
N SER A 87 13.48 -15.33 10.02
CA SER A 87 14.82 -14.91 9.59
C SER A 87 14.98 -13.39 9.54
N ASP A 88 13.98 -12.67 9.03
CA ASP A 88 14.11 -11.24 8.75
C ASP A 88 13.82 -10.40 10.01
N TYR A 89 12.92 -10.85 10.88
CA TYR A 89 12.43 -10.08 12.03
C TYR A 89 12.52 -10.82 13.37
N GLY A 90 12.97 -12.07 13.40
CA GLY A 90 12.98 -12.90 14.62
C GLY A 90 11.57 -13.31 15.09
N LEU A 91 10.55 -13.07 14.31
CA LEU A 91 9.16 -13.36 14.62
C LEU A 91 8.82 -14.82 14.25
N LYS A 92 8.71 -15.68 15.27
CA LYS A 92 8.40 -17.11 15.09
C LYS A 92 6.88 -17.32 15.08
N VAL A 93 6.34 -17.63 13.92
CA VAL A 93 4.92 -17.95 13.73
C VAL A 93 4.76 -19.35 13.13
N ALA A 94 3.65 -20.01 13.45
CA ALA A 94 3.32 -21.30 12.83
C ALA A 94 2.74 -21.08 11.42
N PRO A 95 2.92 -22.00 10.46
CA PRO A 95 2.27 -21.92 9.16
C PRO A 95 0.75 -21.80 9.21
N SER A 96 0.11 -22.29 10.29
CA SER A 96 -1.33 -22.12 10.53
C SER A 96 -1.76 -20.68 10.80
N GLN A 97 -0.83 -19.80 11.14
CA GLN A 97 -1.05 -18.37 11.34
C GLN A 97 -0.87 -17.54 10.03
N VAL A 98 -0.51 -18.20 8.93
CA VAL A 98 -0.23 -17.58 7.64
C VAL A 98 -1.36 -17.88 6.66
N ILE A 99 -1.91 -16.83 6.05
CA ILE A 99 -2.93 -16.92 5.00
C ILE A 99 -2.41 -16.25 3.73
N VAL A 100 -2.54 -16.93 2.61
CA VAL A 100 -2.26 -16.40 1.26
C VAL A 100 -3.58 -16.02 0.60
N SER A 101 -3.72 -14.76 0.23
CA SER A 101 -4.98 -14.18 -0.28
C SER A 101 -4.81 -13.63 -1.71
N PRO A 102 -5.91 -13.39 -2.46
CA PRO A 102 -5.86 -12.76 -3.79
C PRO A 102 -5.40 -11.28 -3.76
N GLY A 103 -4.19 -11.04 -3.30
CA GLY A 103 -3.52 -9.74 -3.20
C GLY A 103 -3.69 -9.07 -1.82
N GLY A 104 -2.71 -8.21 -1.46
CA GLY A 104 -2.67 -7.51 -0.16
C GLY A 104 -3.92 -6.67 0.12
N LYS A 105 -4.57 -6.10 -0.92
CA LYS A 105 -5.85 -5.41 -0.76
C LYS A 105 -6.92 -6.29 -0.12
N PHE A 106 -7.04 -7.52 -0.59
CA PHE A 106 -8.01 -8.46 -0.05
C PHE A 106 -7.60 -8.96 1.35
N SER A 107 -6.29 -9.10 1.60
CA SER A 107 -5.76 -9.39 2.94
C SER A 107 -6.14 -8.32 3.96
N CYS A 108 -5.99 -7.02 3.63
CA CYS A 108 -6.44 -5.92 4.50
C CYS A 108 -7.94 -5.97 4.76
N TYR A 109 -8.75 -6.20 3.73
CA TYR A 109 -10.21 -6.27 3.88
C TYR A 109 -10.63 -7.42 4.78
N LEU A 110 -10.06 -8.61 4.59
CA LEU A 110 -10.32 -9.77 5.43
C LEU A 110 -9.90 -9.54 6.89
N ALA A 111 -8.76 -8.87 7.13
CA ALA A 111 -8.30 -8.52 8.46
C ALA A 111 -9.30 -7.60 9.18
N ILE A 112 -9.81 -6.58 8.50
CA ILE A 112 -10.83 -5.66 9.03
C ILE A 112 -12.13 -6.42 9.28
N LEU A 113 -12.58 -7.21 8.32
CA LEU A 113 -13.85 -7.96 8.42
C LEU A 113 -13.82 -9.03 9.52
N ALA A 114 -12.65 -9.63 9.79
CA ALA A 114 -12.49 -10.63 10.84
C ALA A 114 -12.45 -10.05 12.26
N THR A 115 -12.22 -8.74 12.42
CA THR A 115 -11.95 -8.12 13.73
C THR A 115 -12.84 -6.94 14.06
N CYS A 116 -13.52 -6.36 13.07
CA CYS A 116 -14.42 -5.22 13.26
C CYS A 116 -15.86 -5.60 12.94
N SER A 117 -16.78 -5.07 13.71
CA SER A 117 -18.23 -5.24 13.56
C SER A 117 -18.89 -3.93 13.12
N PRO A 118 -20.16 -3.97 12.62
CA PRO A 118 -20.90 -2.76 12.36
C PRO A 118 -20.96 -1.83 13.59
N GLY A 119 -20.58 -0.57 13.39
CA GLY A 119 -20.52 0.45 14.45
C GLY A 119 -19.16 0.60 15.15
N ASP A 120 -18.23 -0.34 14.97
CA ASP A 120 -16.84 -0.16 15.41
C ASP A 120 -16.16 0.96 14.63
N GLU A 121 -15.19 1.61 15.26
CA GLU A 121 -14.36 2.65 14.65
C GLU A 121 -12.96 2.13 14.35
N VAL A 122 -12.47 2.47 13.17
CA VAL A 122 -11.11 2.15 12.71
C VAL A 122 -10.33 3.43 12.49
N ILE A 123 -9.28 3.66 13.26
CA ILE A 123 -8.40 4.82 13.09
C ILE A 123 -7.48 4.59 11.90
N ILE A 124 -7.49 5.55 10.98
CA ILE A 124 -6.67 5.57 9.76
C ILE A 124 -5.87 6.87 9.75
N PRO A 125 -4.55 6.83 10.02
CA PRO A 125 -3.70 8.01 9.86
C PRO A 125 -3.73 8.50 8.41
N ALA A 126 -4.01 9.78 8.22
CA ALA A 126 -3.93 10.44 6.92
C ALA A 126 -2.59 11.20 6.81
N PRO A 127 -1.91 11.18 5.68
CA PRO A 127 -2.29 10.59 4.38
C PRO A 127 -2.30 9.07 4.40
N TYR A 128 -3.33 8.46 3.78
CA TYR A 128 -3.57 7.02 3.78
C TYR A 128 -3.69 6.46 2.37
N TRP A 129 -3.46 5.15 2.20
CA TRP A 129 -3.83 4.48 0.96
C TRP A 129 -5.35 4.50 0.75
N VAL A 130 -5.76 4.99 -0.42
CA VAL A 130 -7.16 5.29 -0.80
C VAL A 130 -8.17 4.16 -0.57
N SER A 131 -7.71 2.92 -0.40
CA SER A 131 -8.59 1.77 -0.25
C SER A 131 -8.99 1.46 1.20
N TYR A 132 -8.25 1.94 2.20
CA TYR A 132 -8.60 1.63 3.60
C TYR A 132 -9.99 2.13 4.00
N PRO A 133 -10.38 3.39 3.71
CA PRO A 133 -11.73 3.86 4.08
C PRO A 133 -12.84 3.01 3.50
N GLU A 134 -12.70 2.61 2.24
CA GLU A 134 -13.73 1.82 1.55
C GLU A 134 -13.81 0.39 2.12
N MET A 135 -12.70 -0.22 2.50
CA MET A 135 -12.69 -1.52 3.17
C MET A 135 -13.38 -1.47 4.54
N VAL A 136 -13.13 -0.41 5.32
CA VAL A 136 -13.75 -0.19 6.62
C VAL A 136 -15.28 -0.03 6.47
N LYS A 137 -15.71 0.78 5.49
CA LYS A 137 -17.14 0.95 5.17
C LYS A 137 -17.79 -0.37 4.72
N LEU A 138 -17.11 -1.16 3.89
CA LEU A 138 -17.60 -2.48 3.43
C LEU A 138 -17.74 -3.48 4.58
N ALA A 139 -16.93 -3.37 5.63
CA ALA A 139 -17.09 -4.17 6.85
C ALA A 139 -18.20 -3.64 7.79
N GLY A 140 -18.87 -2.53 7.43
CA GLY A 140 -19.88 -1.88 8.26
C GLY A 140 -19.34 -1.03 9.39
N ALA A 141 -18.00 -0.91 9.48
CA ALA A 141 -17.33 -0.08 10.47
C ALA A 141 -17.19 1.37 9.96
N LYS A 142 -16.80 2.26 10.86
CA LYS A 142 -16.63 3.69 10.60
C LYS A 142 -15.15 4.06 10.54
N PRO A 143 -14.63 4.61 9.42
CA PRO A 143 -13.28 5.15 9.38
C PRO A 143 -13.19 6.46 10.19
N VAL A 144 -12.16 6.59 11.01
CA VAL A 144 -11.80 7.79 11.77
C VAL A 144 -10.44 8.26 11.28
N PHE A 145 -10.37 9.45 10.69
CA PHE A 145 -9.16 9.99 10.10
C PHE A 145 -8.40 10.87 11.08
N VAL A 146 -7.08 10.69 11.15
CA VAL A 146 -6.18 11.53 11.95
C VAL A 146 -5.08 12.05 11.04
N LEU A 147 -5.08 13.36 10.78
CA LEU A 147 -4.09 13.97 9.90
C LEU A 147 -2.71 14.02 10.56
N ALA A 148 -1.73 13.46 9.90
CA ALA A 148 -0.30 13.60 10.17
C ALA A 148 0.33 14.28 8.94
N ASP A 149 0.65 15.55 9.04
CA ASP A 149 1.16 16.34 7.93
C ASP A 149 2.70 16.36 7.85
N ASP A 150 3.24 17.20 6.99
CA ASP A 150 4.69 17.32 6.79
C ASP A 150 5.44 17.87 8.01
N THR A 151 4.77 18.47 8.99
CA THR A 151 5.38 18.94 10.25
C THR A 151 5.80 17.79 11.16
N THR A 152 5.10 16.66 11.08
CA THR A 152 5.44 15.41 11.77
C THR A 152 6.12 14.38 10.87
N GLY A 153 6.54 14.80 9.65
CA GLY A 153 7.07 13.87 8.64
C GLY A 153 6.04 12.84 8.18
N PHE A 154 4.76 13.19 8.20
CA PHE A 154 3.62 12.32 7.89
C PHE A 154 3.47 11.10 8.82
N ARG A 155 3.98 11.19 10.05
CA ARG A 155 3.87 10.14 11.06
C ARG A 155 2.89 10.55 12.14
N LEU A 156 1.94 9.66 12.43
CA LEU A 156 1.01 9.83 13.55
C LEU A 156 1.78 9.94 14.87
N THR A 157 1.43 10.89 15.71
CA THR A 157 2.01 11.02 17.05
C THR A 157 1.14 10.32 18.10
N PRO A 158 1.73 9.87 19.24
CA PRO A 158 0.95 9.30 20.35
C PRO A 158 -0.19 10.18 20.85
N ALA A 159 0.04 11.49 20.92
CA ALA A 159 -0.97 12.46 21.38
C ALA A 159 -2.15 12.55 20.39
N GLN A 160 -1.88 12.55 19.10
CA GLN A 160 -2.92 12.54 18.07
C GLN A 160 -3.73 11.24 18.12
N LEU A 161 -3.07 10.08 18.31
CA LEU A 161 -3.75 8.80 18.45
C LEU A 161 -4.63 8.78 19.69
N GLU A 162 -4.10 9.15 20.84
CA GLU A 162 -4.85 9.19 22.11
C GLU A 162 -6.11 10.06 22.00
N ALA A 163 -6.01 11.22 21.36
CA ALA A 163 -7.13 12.15 21.17
C ALA A 163 -8.24 11.62 20.24
N ALA A 164 -7.92 10.68 19.35
CA ALA A 164 -8.87 10.12 18.39
C ALA A 164 -9.60 8.86 18.90
N ILE A 165 -9.13 8.27 20.00
CA ILE A 165 -9.69 7.03 20.54
C ILE A 165 -11.02 7.30 21.25
N THR A 166 -12.02 6.49 20.97
CA THR A 166 -13.32 6.45 21.63
C THR A 166 -13.61 5.04 22.17
N PRO A 167 -14.65 4.85 22.98
CA PRO A 167 -15.06 3.51 23.42
C PRO A 167 -15.45 2.55 22.27
N ARG A 168 -15.68 3.06 21.04
CA ARG A 168 -15.96 2.28 19.85
C ARG A 168 -14.73 1.97 19.01
N THR A 169 -13.59 2.58 19.32
CA THR A 169 -12.36 2.34 18.56
C THR A 169 -11.91 0.89 18.74
N ARG A 170 -11.78 0.18 17.62
CA ARG A 170 -11.46 -1.25 17.60
C ARG A 170 -10.09 -1.53 17.01
N MET A 171 -9.66 -0.74 16.02
CA MET A 171 -8.45 -1.00 15.25
C MET A 171 -7.72 0.29 14.89
N LEU A 172 -6.39 0.21 14.87
CA LEU A 172 -5.50 1.18 14.27
C LEU A 172 -4.89 0.56 13.00
N VAL A 173 -4.94 1.28 11.88
CA VAL A 173 -4.24 0.92 10.64
C VAL A 173 -2.89 1.62 10.60
N LEU A 174 -1.80 0.88 10.43
CA LEU A 174 -0.45 1.40 10.23
C LEU A 174 0.09 0.91 8.89
N ASN A 175 0.59 1.81 8.06
CA ASN A 175 1.25 1.49 6.80
C ASN A 175 2.66 2.09 6.80
N SER A 176 3.66 1.23 6.98
CA SER A 176 5.07 1.63 7.01
C SER A 176 5.94 0.58 6.33
N PRO A 177 6.70 0.97 5.29
CA PRO A 177 6.73 2.28 4.60
C PRO A 177 5.39 2.66 3.98
N SER A 178 5.08 3.96 3.98
CA SER A 178 3.75 4.48 3.67
C SER A 178 3.51 4.72 2.17
N ASN A 179 2.31 4.45 1.72
CA ASN A 179 1.69 5.01 0.53
C ASN A 179 0.61 6.00 0.99
N PRO A 180 0.71 7.32 0.70
CA PRO A 180 1.44 7.92 -0.42
C PRO A 180 2.78 8.58 -0.08
N THR A 181 3.19 8.67 1.18
CA THR A 181 4.23 9.62 1.62
C THR A 181 5.65 9.08 1.56
N GLY A 182 5.81 7.75 1.54
CA GLY A 182 7.10 7.09 1.70
C GLY A 182 7.71 7.23 3.10
N ALA A 183 6.95 7.71 4.09
CA ALA A 183 7.41 7.80 5.48
C ALA A 183 7.62 6.40 6.07
N VAL A 184 8.67 6.28 6.88
CA VAL A 184 9.02 5.06 7.63
C VAL A 184 9.07 5.42 9.11
N TYR A 185 8.32 4.71 9.93
CA TYR A 185 8.40 4.88 11.39
C TYR A 185 9.72 4.31 11.92
N SER A 186 10.44 5.09 12.69
CA SER A 186 11.55 4.59 13.51
C SER A 186 11.05 3.63 14.60
N ARG A 187 11.97 2.84 15.17
CA ARG A 187 11.62 1.92 16.28
C ARG A 187 10.99 2.68 17.45
N ALA A 188 11.51 3.84 17.82
CA ALA A 188 11.00 4.62 18.94
C ALA A 188 9.61 5.21 18.68
N GLU A 189 9.38 5.73 17.45
CA GLU A 189 8.04 6.24 17.07
C GLU A 189 7.01 5.11 17.03
N MET A 190 7.38 3.97 16.46
CA MET A 190 6.49 2.81 16.38
C MET A 190 6.15 2.29 17.79
N ASP A 191 7.15 2.19 18.68
CA ASP A 191 6.95 1.74 20.06
C ASP A 191 5.98 2.66 20.83
N ALA A 192 6.14 3.97 20.68
CA ALA A 192 5.27 4.95 21.32
C ALA A 192 3.81 4.87 20.83
N ILE A 193 3.58 4.64 19.52
CA ILE A 193 2.24 4.44 18.95
C ILE A 193 1.64 3.11 19.42
N VAL A 194 2.42 2.05 19.40
CA VAL A 194 1.99 0.72 19.86
C VAL A 194 1.61 0.74 21.35
N ALA A 195 2.36 1.46 22.19
CA ALA A 195 2.04 1.60 23.60
C ALA A 195 0.64 2.19 23.83
N VAL A 196 0.26 3.22 23.05
CA VAL A 196 -1.10 3.80 23.09
C VAL A 196 -2.13 2.76 22.62
N ALA A 197 -1.90 2.09 21.51
CA ALA A 197 -2.82 1.07 21.00
C ALA A 197 -3.06 -0.06 22.00
N MET A 198 -1.99 -0.52 22.69
CA MET A 198 -2.07 -1.55 23.72
C MET A 198 -2.81 -1.08 24.98
N LYS A 199 -2.56 0.16 25.44
CA LYS A 199 -3.29 0.78 26.55
C LYS A 199 -4.80 0.75 26.34
N HIS A 200 -5.25 0.96 25.10
CA HIS A 200 -6.67 0.99 24.73
C HIS A 200 -7.19 -0.31 24.13
N ASN A 201 -6.40 -1.40 24.22
CA ASN A 201 -6.82 -2.73 23.76
C ASN A 201 -7.19 -2.80 22.27
N LEU A 202 -6.53 -2.01 21.43
CA LEU A 202 -6.80 -1.98 19.99
C LEU A 202 -6.14 -3.14 19.25
N TYR A 203 -6.75 -3.60 18.16
CA TYR A 203 -6.04 -4.34 17.14
C TYR A 203 -5.16 -3.40 16.31
N ILE A 204 -4.04 -3.92 15.83
CA ILE A 204 -3.13 -3.21 14.92
C ILE A 204 -3.15 -3.95 13.57
N LEU A 205 -3.65 -3.32 12.53
CA LEU A 205 -3.45 -3.74 11.15
C LEU A 205 -2.16 -3.11 10.64
N SER A 206 -1.08 -3.91 10.58
CA SER A 206 0.21 -3.49 10.08
C SER A 206 0.34 -3.86 8.60
N ASP A 207 0.16 -2.88 7.71
CA ASP A 207 0.39 -3.05 6.26
C ASP A 207 1.86 -2.81 5.95
N GLU A 208 2.59 -3.89 5.71
CA GLU A 208 4.05 -3.95 5.53
C GLU A 208 4.44 -4.23 4.08
N ILE A 209 3.54 -3.95 3.11
CA ILE A 209 3.72 -4.32 1.70
C ILE A 209 5.01 -3.73 1.07
N TYR A 210 5.56 -2.65 1.65
CA TYR A 210 6.79 -1.99 1.21
C TYR A 210 7.99 -2.29 2.11
N GLU A 211 7.94 -3.30 2.99
CA GLU A 211 8.92 -3.62 4.03
C GLU A 211 10.39 -3.63 3.57
N HIS A 212 10.66 -4.06 2.34
CA HIS A 212 12.00 -4.13 1.75
C HIS A 212 12.36 -2.92 0.86
N LEU A 213 11.44 -1.99 0.67
CA LEU A 213 11.68 -0.78 -0.13
C LEU A 213 11.97 0.39 0.81
N THR A 214 13.17 0.42 1.38
CA THR A 214 13.66 1.46 2.28
C THR A 214 15.01 1.99 1.81
N TYR A 215 15.35 3.24 2.15
CA TYR A 215 16.51 3.97 1.64
C TYR A 215 17.27 4.65 2.77
N ASP A 216 18.54 5.04 2.51
CA ASP A 216 19.39 5.84 3.40
C ASP A 216 19.52 5.25 4.83
N GLY A 217 19.50 3.91 4.93
CA GLY A 217 19.64 3.20 6.21
C GLY A 217 18.36 3.10 7.03
N ALA A 218 17.22 3.63 6.56
CA ALA A 218 15.93 3.40 7.19
C ALA A 218 15.60 1.90 7.17
N LYS A 219 15.01 1.42 8.27
CA LYS A 219 14.64 0.01 8.43
C LYS A 219 13.17 -0.11 8.76
N HIS A 220 12.51 -1.03 8.09
CA HIS A 220 11.16 -1.40 8.46
C HIS A 220 11.13 -1.97 9.89
N VAL A 221 10.10 -1.61 10.64
CA VAL A 221 9.85 -2.08 12.01
C VAL A 221 8.49 -2.77 12.04
N ALA A 222 8.49 -4.09 12.27
CA ALA A 222 7.27 -4.88 12.42
C ALA A 222 6.76 -4.80 13.88
N PRO A 223 5.60 -4.19 14.17
CA PRO A 223 5.08 -4.04 15.54
C PRO A 223 4.95 -5.37 16.30
N ALA A 224 4.58 -6.43 15.62
CA ALA A 224 4.43 -7.76 16.21
C ALA A 224 5.70 -8.30 16.90
N THR A 225 6.86 -7.70 16.65
CA THR A 225 8.14 -8.10 17.26
C THR A 225 8.39 -7.48 18.64
N PHE A 226 7.52 -6.58 19.13
CA PHE A 226 7.80 -5.81 20.35
C PHE A 226 7.58 -6.64 21.63
N SER A 227 6.49 -7.38 21.68
CA SER A 227 6.18 -8.32 22.79
C SER A 227 5.14 -9.34 22.35
N LYS A 228 4.95 -10.39 23.16
CA LYS A 228 3.89 -11.38 22.92
C LYS A 228 2.48 -10.78 22.99
N ASP A 229 2.26 -9.79 23.83
CA ASP A 229 0.97 -9.10 23.95
C ASP A 229 0.68 -8.27 22.67
N VAL A 230 1.69 -7.60 22.12
CA VAL A 230 1.57 -6.86 20.85
C VAL A 230 1.39 -7.84 19.69
N GLU A 231 2.14 -8.94 19.64
CA GLU A 231 1.96 -10.01 18.65
C GLU A 231 0.52 -10.53 18.65
N ALA A 232 -0.05 -10.77 19.85
CA ALA A 232 -1.41 -11.27 20.01
C ALA A 232 -2.51 -10.31 19.52
N ARG A 233 -2.19 -9.06 19.18
CA ARG A 233 -3.13 -8.03 18.68
C ARG A 233 -2.76 -7.48 17.32
N THR A 234 -1.63 -7.89 16.76
CA THR A 234 -1.15 -7.40 15.47
C THR A 234 -1.53 -8.36 14.35
N ILE A 235 -2.11 -7.81 13.29
CA ILE A 235 -2.39 -8.49 12.04
C ILE A 235 -1.46 -7.89 11.00
N ILE A 236 -0.45 -8.63 10.61
CA ILE A 236 0.48 -8.20 9.56
C ILE A 236 -0.13 -8.53 8.21
N VAL A 237 -0.16 -7.54 7.33
CA VAL A 237 -0.48 -7.72 5.92
C VAL A 237 0.74 -7.33 5.09
N SER A 238 1.12 -8.19 4.18
CA SER A 238 2.18 -7.95 3.21
C SER A 238 1.83 -8.68 1.89
N GLY A 239 2.80 -8.98 1.06
CA GLY A 239 2.58 -9.73 -0.17
C GLY A 239 3.72 -9.61 -1.15
N PHE A 240 3.46 -10.09 -2.37
CA PHE A 240 4.50 -10.22 -3.39
C PHE A 240 4.50 -9.06 -4.41
N ALA A 241 3.52 -8.16 -4.32
CA ALA A 241 3.27 -7.16 -5.35
C ALA A 241 4.42 -6.17 -5.55
N LYS A 242 5.13 -5.76 -4.46
CA LYS A 242 6.07 -4.64 -4.51
C LYS A 242 7.52 -5.11 -4.51
N THR A 243 7.95 -5.81 -3.48
CA THR A 243 9.31 -6.35 -3.35
C THR A 243 9.72 -7.25 -4.51
N TYR A 244 8.76 -7.97 -5.09
CA TYR A 244 9.02 -8.99 -6.10
C TYR A 244 8.48 -8.61 -7.50
N ALA A 245 8.00 -7.36 -7.67
CA ALA A 245 7.40 -6.88 -8.93
C ALA A 245 6.28 -7.82 -9.44
N MET A 246 5.38 -8.24 -8.55
CA MET A 246 4.32 -9.22 -8.83
C MET A 246 2.91 -8.62 -8.70
N THR A 247 2.69 -7.40 -9.16
CA THR A 247 1.39 -6.73 -8.99
C THR A 247 0.25 -7.47 -9.68
N GLY A 248 0.48 -7.96 -10.89
CA GLY A 248 -0.48 -8.73 -11.70
C GLY A 248 -0.75 -10.16 -11.20
N TRP A 249 0.12 -10.72 -10.34
CA TRP A 249 -0.02 -12.09 -9.83
C TRP A 249 -1.10 -12.25 -8.78
N ARG A 250 -1.51 -11.14 -8.15
CA ARG A 250 -2.55 -11.09 -7.14
C ARG A 250 -2.28 -12.02 -5.94
N LEU A 251 -1.13 -11.90 -5.32
CA LEU A 251 -0.75 -12.64 -4.10
C LEU A 251 -0.46 -11.68 -2.95
N GLY A 252 -1.26 -11.76 -1.91
CA GLY A 252 -1.09 -11.10 -0.62
C GLY A 252 -0.90 -12.12 0.49
N THR A 253 -0.38 -11.68 1.61
CA THR A 253 -0.16 -12.51 2.78
C THR A 253 -0.74 -11.84 4.03
N THR A 254 -1.25 -12.65 4.94
CA THR A 254 -1.61 -12.23 6.29
C THR A 254 -0.88 -13.12 7.28
N VAL A 255 -0.26 -12.53 8.30
CA VAL A 255 0.23 -13.24 9.49
C VAL A 255 -0.53 -12.68 10.68
N ALA A 256 -1.22 -13.54 11.39
CA ALA A 256 -2.11 -13.13 12.49
C ALA A 256 -2.13 -14.15 13.63
N PRO A 257 -2.59 -13.76 14.83
CA PRO A 257 -2.90 -14.71 15.91
C PRO A 257 -3.82 -15.83 15.41
N ALA A 258 -3.60 -17.05 15.90
CA ALA A 258 -4.27 -18.25 15.38
C ALA A 258 -5.82 -18.15 15.28
N PRO A 259 -6.55 -17.58 16.25
CA PRO A 259 -8.00 -17.39 16.10
C PRO A 259 -8.39 -16.46 14.97
N ILE A 260 -7.64 -15.38 14.76
CA ILE A 260 -7.88 -14.39 13.68
C ILE A 260 -7.51 -15.01 12.32
N ALA A 261 -6.36 -15.70 12.23
CA ALA A 261 -5.97 -16.40 11.01
C ALA A 261 -7.01 -17.44 10.58
N LYS A 262 -7.58 -18.20 11.55
CA LYS A 262 -8.67 -19.13 11.29
C LYS A 262 -9.91 -18.40 10.72
N ALA A 263 -10.35 -17.33 11.36
CA ALA A 263 -11.50 -16.54 10.90
C ALA A 263 -11.26 -15.96 9.49
N ILE A 264 -10.08 -15.43 9.20
CA ILE A 264 -9.70 -14.94 7.87
C ILE A 264 -9.78 -16.06 6.82
N ALA A 265 -9.28 -17.27 7.14
CA ALA A 265 -9.34 -18.41 6.22
C ALA A 265 -10.79 -18.85 5.95
N GLU A 266 -11.65 -18.84 6.95
CA GLU A 266 -13.08 -19.17 6.81
C GLU A 266 -13.81 -18.13 5.95
N LEU A 267 -13.58 -16.83 6.18
CA LEU A 267 -14.13 -15.75 5.36
C LEU A 267 -13.66 -15.86 3.90
N GLN A 268 -12.35 -16.06 3.70
CA GLN A 268 -11.78 -16.24 2.35
C GLN A 268 -12.40 -17.45 1.63
N SER A 269 -12.65 -18.54 2.37
CA SER A 269 -13.28 -19.74 1.81
C SER A 269 -14.64 -19.46 1.17
N GLN A 270 -15.42 -18.58 1.80
CA GLN A 270 -16.76 -18.22 1.31
C GLN A 270 -16.75 -17.12 0.22
N MET A 271 -15.66 -16.38 0.10
CA MET A 271 -15.57 -15.25 -0.85
C MET A 271 -14.86 -15.62 -2.15
N THR A 272 -13.69 -16.26 -2.06
CA THR A 272 -12.82 -16.50 -3.22
C THR A 272 -12.21 -17.89 -3.27
N SER A 273 -12.42 -18.72 -2.26
CA SER A 273 -11.69 -19.97 -2.06
C SER A 273 -10.18 -19.69 -1.89
N ASN A 274 -9.30 -20.39 -2.59
CA ASN A 274 -7.85 -20.17 -2.52
C ASN A 274 -7.36 -19.09 -3.50
N ALA A 275 -6.23 -18.48 -3.22
CA ALA A 275 -5.50 -17.70 -4.22
C ALA A 275 -4.99 -18.59 -5.36
N THR A 276 -4.74 -18.01 -6.54
CA THR A 276 -4.35 -18.73 -7.77
C THR A 276 -3.24 -19.74 -7.50
N THR A 277 -3.52 -21.02 -7.71
CA THR A 277 -2.66 -22.13 -7.30
C THR A 277 -1.26 -22.07 -7.92
N PHE A 278 -1.15 -21.97 -9.25
CA PHE A 278 0.14 -21.95 -9.94
C PHE A 278 0.95 -20.69 -9.62
N ALA A 279 0.31 -19.55 -9.35
CA ALA A 279 0.99 -18.33 -8.92
C ALA A 279 1.68 -18.49 -7.56
N GLN A 280 1.12 -19.31 -6.66
CA GLN A 280 1.73 -19.59 -5.36
C GLN A 280 3.08 -20.32 -5.48
N PHE A 281 3.30 -21.09 -6.53
CA PHE A 281 4.61 -21.74 -6.79
C PHE A 281 5.66 -20.71 -7.21
N GLY A 282 5.28 -19.68 -7.97
CA GLY A 282 6.16 -18.56 -8.25
C GLY A 282 6.54 -17.81 -6.97
N ALA A 283 5.55 -17.51 -6.11
CA ALA A 283 5.80 -16.89 -4.80
C ALA A 283 6.69 -17.75 -3.91
N LEU A 284 6.55 -19.08 -3.95
CA LEU A 284 7.43 -20.00 -3.23
C LEU A 284 8.88 -19.89 -3.72
N ALA A 285 9.09 -19.83 -5.04
CA ALA A 285 10.42 -19.64 -5.61
C ALA A 285 11.03 -18.30 -5.19
N ALA A 286 10.25 -17.21 -5.15
CA ALA A 286 10.69 -15.91 -4.66
C ALA A 286 11.27 -15.97 -3.24
N LEU A 287 10.70 -16.81 -2.37
CA LEU A 287 11.17 -16.97 -0.99
C LEU A 287 12.26 -18.01 -0.81
N LYS A 288 12.30 -19.05 -1.64
CA LYS A 288 13.31 -20.14 -1.56
C LYS A 288 14.61 -19.78 -2.27
N GLU A 289 14.56 -19.08 -3.39
CA GLU A 289 15.73 -18.65 -4.17
C GLU A 289 16.16 -17.23 -3.75
N ARG A 290 16.43 -17.08 -2.46
CA ARG A 290 16.68 -15.75 -1.84
C ARG A 290 17.78 -14.96 -2.54
N ASP A 291 18.87 -15.59 -2.95
CA ASP A 291 20.00 -14.89 -3.58
C ASP A 291 19.58 -14.22 -4.90
N LYS A 292 18.81 -14.92 -5.73
CA LYS A 292 18.29 -14.37 -6.99
C LYS A 292 17.29 -13.24 -6.74
N THR A 293 16.42 -13.43 -5.77
CA THR A 293 15.44 -12.44 -5.37
C THR A 293 16.11 -11.18 -4.82
N GLN A 294 17.11 -11.34 -3.94
CA GLN A 294 17.86 -10.21 -3.37
C GLN A 294 18.65 -9.45 -4.44
N ALA A 295 19.24 -10.15 -5.43
CA ALA A 295 19.92 -9.51 -6.55
C ALA A 295 18.95 -8.64 -7.38
N ALA A 296 17.75 -9.16 -7.69
CA ALA A 296 16.72 -8.38 -8.40
C ALA A 296 16.21 -7.19 -7.58
N LEU A 297 15.95 -7.38 -6.29
CA LEU A 297 15.54 -6.32 -5.38
C LEU A 297 16.62 -5.21 -5.28
N ALA A 298 17.90 -5.59 -5.18
CA ALA A 298 19.00 -4.64 -5.13
C ALA A 298 19.05 -3.74 -6.38
N GLN A 299 18.82 -4.32 -7.57
CA GLN A 299 18.72 -3.55 -8.83
C GLN A 299 17.57 -2.54 -8.80
N MET A 300 16.39 -2.95 -8.33
CA MET A 300 15.24 -2.05 -8.17
C MET A 300 15.56 -0.91 -7.18
N LEU A 301 16.14 -1.24 -6.03
CA LEU A 301 16.47 -0.25 -5.00
C LEU A 301 17.47 0.80 -5.50
N VAL A 302 18.51 0.40 -6.24
CA VAL A 302 19.47 1.33 -6.85
C VAL A 302 18.77 2.31 -7.80
N ALA A 303 17.90 1.81 -8.66
CA ALA A 303 17.14 2.66 -9.59
C ALA A 303 16.17 3.58 -8.86
N PHE A 304 15.40 3.06 -7.93
CA PHE A 304 14.43 3.84 -7.16
C PHE A 304 15.13 4.91 -6.29
N ASP A 305 16.23 4.60 -5.64
CA ASP A 305 16.97 5.59 -4.82
C ASP A 305 17.53 6.74 -5.65
N ARG A 306 18.11 6.45 -6.82
CA ARG A 306 18.58 7.46 -7.77
C ARG A 306 17.45 8.37 -8.23
N ARG A 307 16.32 7.78 -8.67
CA ARG A 307 15.12 8.49 -9.14
C ARG A 307 14.48 9.33 -8.03
N ARG A 308 14.39 8.77 -6.83
CA ARG A 308 13.90 9.43 -5.63
C ARG A 308 14.67 10.71 -5.33
N LYS A 309 16.00 10.61 -5.25
CA LYS A 309 16.89 11.73 -4.96
C LYS A 309 16.84 12.80 -6.05
N PHE A 310 16.82 12.38 -7.31
CA PHE A 310 16.72 13.29 -8.44
C PHE A 310 15.39 14.05 -8.40
N LEU A 311 14.27 13.34 -8.35
CA LEU A 311 12.94 13.96 -8.36
C LEU A 311 12.73 14.88 -7.14
N HIS A 312 13.19 14.47 -5.96
CA HIS A 312 13.14 15.31 -4.76
C HIS A 312 13.94 16.61 -4.93
N ALA A 313 15.16 16.54 -5.45
CA ALA A 313 15.99 17.72 -5.68
C ALA A 313 15.35 18.69 -6.68
N GLU A 314 14.81 18.17 -7.79
CA GLU A 314 14.16 19.00 -8.80
C GLU A 314 12.84 19.62 -8.30
N LEU A 315 12.04 18.88 -7.54
CA LEU A 315 10.80 19.42 -6.95
C LEU A 315 11.07 20.60 -6.02
N ASN A 316 12.09 20.53 -5.17
CA ASN A 316 12.41 21.61 -4.24
C ASN A 316 13.08 22.83 -4.89
N LYS A 317 13.45 22.77 -6.18
CA LYS A 317 13.85 23.95 -6.96
C LYS A 317 12.64 24.74 -7.47
N ILE A 318 11.45 24.12 -7.49
CA ILE A 318 10.23 24.77 -7.98
C ILE A 318 9.70 25.69 -6.88
N SER A 319 9.75 27.01 -7.11
CA SER A 319 9.21 27.97 -6.12
C SER A 319 7.75 27.67 -5.81
N GLY A 320 7.43 27.48 -4.54
CA GLY A 320 6.08 27.18 -4.07
C GLY A 320 5.83 25.67 -3.85
N ILE A 321 6.76 24.81 -4.20
CA ILE A 321 6.73 23.40 -3.81
C ILE A 321 7.66 23.17 -2.63
N LYS A 322 7.21 22.35 -1.67
CA LYS A 322 8.01 21.81 -0.58
C LYS A 322 7.81 20.30 -0.56
N CYS A 323 8.87 19.53 -0.64
CA CYS A 323 8.83 18.08 -0.65
C CYS A 323 9.81 17.50 0.38
N LEU A 324 9.33 16.62 1.26
CA LEU A 324 10.20 15.82 2.11
C LEU A 324 10.80 14.66 1.30
N LEU A 325 12.02 14.27 1.64
CA LEU A 325 12.64 13.09 1.04
C LEU A 325 12.01 11.83 1.65
N ALA A 326 11.37 11.02 0.82
CA ALA A 326 10.77 9.76 1.26
C ALA A 326 11.85 8.77 1.74
N GLU A 327 11.58 8.05 2.82
CA GLU A 327 12.50 7.05 3.38
C GLU A 327 12.19 5.63 2.90
N GLY A 328 11.02 5.43 2.26
CA GLY A 328 10.59 4.13 1.75
C GLY A 328 9.58 4.21 0.61
N ALA A 329 9.07 3.06 0.20
CA ALA A 329 8.18 2.86 -0.95
C ALA A 329 8.79 3.41 -2.26
N PHE A 330 7.98 3.96 -3.17
CA PHE A 330 8.45 4.59 -4.41
C PHE A 330 7.60 5.82 -4.78
N TYR A 331 7.27 6.64 -3.75
CA TYR A 331 6.46 7.85 -3.90
C TYR A 331 7.15 9.07 -3.28
N LEU A 332 6.91 10.23 -3.87
CA LEU A 332 7.08 11.54 -3.21
C LEU A 332 5.72 12.21 -3.04
N PHE A 333 5.60 13.01 -1.99
CA PHE A 333 4.34 13.66 -1.61
C PHE A 333 4.54 15.16 -1.37
N PRO A 334 4.83 15.94 -2.45
CA PRO A 334 5.09 17.37 -2.34
C PRO A 334 3.85 18.17 -1.95
N ASN A 335 4.08 19.19 -1.12
CA ASN A 335 3.13 20.23 -0.75
C ASN A 335 3.03 21.26 -1.88
N ILE A 336 1.79 21.54 -2.33
CA ILE A 336 1.44 22.47 -3.39
C ILE A 336 0.46 23.56 -2.91
N SER A 337 0.21 23.65 -1.62
CA SER A 337 -0.82 24.57 -1.05
C SER A 337 -0.57 26.05 -1.38
N SER A 338 0.68 26.41 -1.61
CA SER A 338 1.08 27.79 -1.97
C SER A 338 0.48 28.30 -3.30
N PHE A 339 -0.02 27.40 -4.15
CA PHE A 339 -0.62 27.76 -5.44
C PHE A 339 -2.11 28.15 -5.34
N GLY A 340 -2.74 27.96 -4.16
CA GLY A 340 -4.13 28.38 -3.91
C GLY A 340 -5.20 27.58 -4.65
N LEU A 341 -4.83 26.51 -5.36
CA LEU A 341 -5.75 25.59 -6.03
C LEU A 341 -6.02 24.37 -5.15
N SER A 342 -7.21 23.78 -5.25
CA SER A 342 -7.40 22.45 -4.67
C SER A 342 -6.50 21.44 -5.38
N SER A 343 -6.05 20.40 -4.65
CA SER A 343 -5.16 19.39 -5.20
C SER A 343 -5.76 18.66 -6.41
N GLU A 344 -7.08 18.48 -6.45
CA GLU A 344 -7.80 17.89 -7.56
C GLU A 344 -7.76 18.81 -8.81
N VAL A 345 -8.05 20.09 -8.63
CA VAL A 345 -7.99 21.08 -9.73
C VAL A 345 -6.56 21.20 -10.25
N PHE A 346 -5.57 21.26 -9.36
CA PHE A 346 -4.15 21.31 -9.73
C PHE A 346 -3.76 20.11 -10.60
N CYS A 347 -4.06 18.88 -10.17
CA CYS A 347 -3.72 17.66 -10.92
C CYS A 347 -4.49 17.55 -12.24
N THR A 348 -5.75 18.00 -12.28
CA THR A 348 -6.54 18.00 -13.51
C THR A 348 -5.96 18.96 -14.54
N GLN A 349 -5.67 20.20 -14.15
CA GLN A 349 -5.06 21.19 -15.04
C GLN A 349 -3.64 20.78 -15.49
N LEU A 350 -2.85 20.22 -14.58
CA LEU A 350 -1.52 19.69 -14.89
C LEU A 350 -1.57 18.60 -15.97
N LEU A 351 -2.52 17.68 -15.88
CA LEU A 351 -2.71 16.62 -16.88
C LEU A 351 -3.21 17.21 -18.21
N ASP A 352 -4.20 18.10 -18.19
CA ASP A 352 -4.82 18.63 -19.38
C ASP A 352 -3.87 19.56 -20.17
N GLN A 353 -3.10 20.43 -19.47
CA GLN A 353 -2.25 21.44 -20.08
C GLN A 353 -0.82 20.94 -20.35
N LYS A 354 -0.28 20.09 -19.49
CA LYS A 354 1.14 19.68 -19.54
C LYS A 354 1.33 18.17 -19.71
N LYS A 355 0.27 17.38 -19.77
CA LYS A 355 0.30 15.92 -19.94
C LYS A 355 1.12 15.22 -18.84
N VAL A 356 1.01 15.70 -17.61
CA VAL A 356 1.63 15.09 -16.43
C VAL A 356 0.52 14.54 -15.54
N ALA A 357 0.50 13.21 -15.36
CA ALA A 357 -0.49 12.51 -14.56
C ALA A 357 0.02 12.29 -13.14
N ALA A 358 -0.51 13.01 -12.18
CA ALA A 358 -0.25 12.87 -10.74
C ALA A 358 -1.56 12.60 -9.99
N VAL A 359 -1.49 12.04 -8.79
CA VAL A 359 -2.69 11.81 -7.97
C VAL A 359 -2.82 12.89 -6.92
N HIS A 360 -3.98 13.53 -6.84
CA HIS A 360 -4.25 14.62 -5.92
C HIS A 360 -4.28 14.15 -4.46
N GLY A 361 -3.81 15.00 -3.54
CA GLY A 361 -3.64 14.66 -2.14
C GLY A 361 -4.96 14.45 -1.39
N SER A 362 -6.05 15.11 -1.81
CA SER A 362 -7.38 14.90 -1.22
C SER A 362 -7.86 13.44 -1.34
N ALA A 363 -7.44 12.70 -2.37
CA ALA A 363 -7.69 11.26 -2.49
C ALA A 363 -7.10 10.43 -1.35
N PHE A 364 -6.05 10.94 -0.72
CA PHE A 364 -5.36 10.31 0.41
C PHE A 364 -5.73 10.96 1.76
N GLY A 365 -6.76 11.81 1.78
CA GLY A 365 -7.18 12.56 2.97
C GLY A 365 -6.25 13.72 3.34
N ALA A 366 -5.44 14.23 2.42
CA ALA A 366 -4.49 15.31 2.64
C ALA A 366 -4.56 16.35 1.52
N GLU A 367 -5.43 17.37 1.70
CA GLU A 367 -5.53 18.47 0.76
C GLU A 367 -4.25 19.32 0.74
N GLY A 368 -3.94 19.92 -0.40
CA GLY A 368 -2.73 20.73 -0.59
C GLY A 368 -1.46 19.94 -0.93
N TYR A 369 -1.59 18.64 -1.20
CA TYR A 369 -0.49 17.77 -1.63
C TYR A 369 -0.80 17.07 -2.94
N LEU A 370 0.21 16.44 -3.54
CA LEU A 370 0.02 15.47 -4.62
C LEU A 370 1.00 14.30 -4.48
N ARG A 371 0.61 13.12 -5.00
CA ARG A 371 1.49 11.95 -5.02
C ARG A 371 2.12 11.79 -6.39
N LEU A 372 3.45 11.65 -6.40
CA LEU A 372 4.27 11.30 -7.56
C LEU A 372 4.94 9.96 -7.32
N SER A 373 4.68 8.97 -8.16
CA SER A 373 5.41 7.70 -8.20
C SER A 373 6.68 7.86 -9.03
N TYR A 374 7.83 7.49 -8.47
CA TYR A 374 9.08 7.42 -9.24
C TYR A 374 9.40 6.02 -9.78
N ALA A 375 8.43 5.11 -9.72
CA ALA A 375 8.48 3.82 -10.40
C ALA A 375 8.10 4.01 -11.89
N THR A 376 8.95 4.72 -12.63
CA THR A 376 8.87 4.98 -14.07
C THR A 376 10.26 5.33 -14.60
N SER A 377 10.45 5.47 -15.93
CA SER A 377 11.78 5.72 -16.50
C SER A 377 12.37 7.08 -16.08
N ASP A 378 13.71 7.17 -16.07
CA ASP A 378 14.43 8.42 -15.77
C ASP A 378 14.03 9.55 -16.75
N GLU A 379 13.77 9.23 -18.02
CA GLU A 379 13.34 10.19 -19.05
C GLU A 379 11.96 10.75 -18.73
N ILE A 380 11.00 9.90 -18.32
CA ILE A 380 9.66 10.33 -17.91
C ILE A 380 9.74 11.23 -16.69
N ILE A 381 10.59 10.88 -15.71
CA ILE A 381 10.79 11.69 -14.50
C ILE A 381 11.34 13.07 -14.86
N GLN A 382 12.40 13.13 -15.66
CA GLN A 382 13.00 14.39 -16.07
C GLN A 382 12.03 15.27 -16.84
N LYS A 383 11.37 14.72 -17.85
CA LYS A 383 10.37 15.43 -18.66
C LYS A 383 9.21 15.90 -17.80
N GLY A 384 8.70 15.03 -16.93
CA GLY A 384 7.54 15.32 -16.11
C GLY A 384 7.80 16.42 -15.07
N VAL A 385 8.97 16.41 -14.40
CA VAL A 385 9.30 17.47 -13.44
C VAL A 385 9.54 18.80 -14.13
N THR A 386 10.10 18.83 -15.35
CA THR A 386 10.25 20.03 -16.15
C THR A 386 8.89 20.64 -16.51
N ARG A 387 7.95 19.81 -16.97
CA ARG A 387 6.57 20.23 -17.30
C ARG A 387 5.80 20.70 -16.07
N LEU A 388 6.02 20.07 -14.91
CA LEU A 388 5.45 20.50 -13.63
C LEU A 388 6.00 21.90 -13.25
N ALA A 389 7.30 22.14 -13.41
CA ALA A 389 7.91 23.43 -13.13
C ALA A 389 7.32 24.56 -14.03
N GLU A 390 7.16 24.29 -15.34
CA GLU A 390 6.53 25.21 -16.27
C GLU A 390 5.06 25.50 -15.90
N PHE A 391 4.31 24.47 -15.48
CA PHE A 391 2.93 24.62 -15.01
C PHE A 391 2.87 25.52 -13.78
N CYS A 392 3.69 25.24 -12.77
CA CYS A 392 3.76 26.03 -11.54
C CYS A 392 4.15 27.50 -11.83
N ALA A 393 5.05 27.75 -12.78
CA ALA A 393 5.42 29.10 -13.19
C ALA A 393 4.25 29.84 -13.87
N SER A 394 3.38 29.14 -14.58
CA SER A 394 2.21 29.72 -15.24
C SER A 394 1.10 30.13 -14.25
N LEU A 395 1.04 29.49 -13.09
CA LEU A 395 0.05 29.80 -12.04
C LEU A 395 0.39 31.07 -11.22
N LYS A 396 1.62 31.57 -11.32
CA LYS A 396 2.09 32.75 -10.57
C LYS A 396 1.94 34.05 -11.33
N LYS A 397 1.38 34.00 -12.53
CA LYS A 397 1.08 35.18 -13.35
C LYS A 397 -0.36 35.63 -13.14
#